data_c51bff90538ce6fc863d4d653956858f
#
_entry.id   c51bff90538ce6fc863d4d653956858f
#
_cell.length_a   1.000
_cell.length_b   1.000
_cell.length_c   1.000
_cell.angle_alpha   90.00
_cell.angle_beta   90.00
_cell.angle_gamma   90.00
#
_symmetry.space_group_name_H-M   'P 1'
#
loop_
_entity.id
_entity.type
_entity.pdbx_description
1 polymer ?
#
loop_
_entity_poly.entity_id
_entity_poly.type
_entity_poly.pdbx_seq_one_letter_code
_entity_poly.pdbx_strand_id
1 'polypeptide(L)'
;LYVYDLVNDVYCISPTAVERFRLPASRFTNVNEHLKELTHPDDWYTLSHDISKIFSDDNYSFHNLQYRWTNRMGEAVWISCRGRLVRNEDGKPIALVGCINEIGEKQRADNISGLRGEAFLKEDLVKYVNKDNGAFLIRFGIDEFREIVENFGPEYGEKVLKKTSDCISECVGKNQKLYKLDGTDEFMVLDYNRYNVDSAHALYEMVANKVTAFIEESHYEVFFTVSAGAVDVEESEGMNYNELMKLTEFALGRTREVSGTAFFVYKDKDYRDFVRRRKILQVLRKSVDDGFNGFTTFFQPIIEIESGRLSHAETLLRFNTPETGPLSPMEFIPILEESGLIIPVGIWVLSQAIYACRYMQKFLPDFHV
;
A
#
# COMPACT_ATOMS: atom_id res chain seq x y z
N LEU A 1 -24.25 21.09 -8.49
CA LEU A 1 -23.23 21.90 -7.84
C LEU A 1 -23.44 21.88 -6.33
N TYR A 2 -22.35 21.98 -5.57
CA TYR A 2 -22.39 22.13 -4.12
C TYR A 2 -21.34 23.12 -3.63
N VAL A 3 -21.60 23.66 -2.44
CA VAL A 3 -20.65 24.46 -1.66
C VAL A 3 -20.73 23.96 -0.22
N TYR A 4 -19.59 23.57 0.33
CA TYR A 4 -19.45 23.24 1.74
C TYR A 4 -18.64 24.35 2.41
N ASP A 5 -19.32 25.18 3.22
CA ASP A 5 -18.70 26.17 4.10
C ASP A 5 -18.11 25.44 5.31
N LEU A 6 -16.78 25.30 5.32
CA LEU A 6 -16.03 24.57 6.34
C LEU A 6 -15.95 25.32 7.68
N VAL A 7 -16.15 26.64 7.65
CA VAL A 7 -16.08 27.50 8.86
C VAL A 7 -17.37 27.40 9.68
N ASN A 8 -18.51 27.43 8.99
CA ASN A 8 -19.83 27.45 9.61
C ASN A 8 -20.52 26.07 9.61
N ASP A 9 -19.85 25.03 9.08
CA ASP A 9 -20.41 23.68 8.87
C ASP A 9 -21.74 23.72 8.11
N VAL A 10 -21.79 24.42 6.98
CA VAL A 10 -22.99 24.57 6.16
C VAL A 10 -22.76 23.98 4.77
N TYR A 11 -23.60 23.05 4.39
CA TYR A 11 -23.60 22.46 3.05
C TYR A 11 -24.76 22.99 2.24
N CYS A 12 -24.44 23.51 1.05
CA CYS A 12 -25.41 23.98 0.08
C CYS A 12 -25.30 23.12 -1.19
N ILE A 13 -26.43 22.61 -1.67
CA ILE A 13 -26.50 21.74 -2.85
C ILE A 13 -27.74 22.08 -3.69
N SER A 14 -27.70 21.72 -4.97
CA SER A 14 -28.83 21.98 -5.88
C SER A 14 -30.13 21.32 -5.41
N PRO A 15 -31.30 21.95 -5.61
CA PRO A 15 -32.60 21.34 -5.31
C PRO A 15 -32.81 19.98 -5.99
N THR A 16 -32.34 19.83 -7.23
CA THR A 16 -32.40 18.57 -7.97
C THR A 16 -31.72 17.41 -7.25
N ALA A 17 -30.61 17.66 -6.54
CA ALA A 17 -29.96 16.63 -5.73
C ALA A 17 -30.83 16.23 -4.52
N VAL A 18 -31.53 17.20 -3.90
CA VAL A 18 -32.45 16.94 -2.79
C VAL A 18 -33.65 16.09 -3.24
N GLU A 19 -34.15 16.31 -4.46
CA GLU A 19 -35.22 15.50 -5.04
C GLU A 19 -34.78 14.07 -5.31
N ARG A 20 -33.52 13.87 -5.70
CA ARG A 20 -32.95 12.58 -6.09
C ARG A 20 -32.47 11.73 -4.93
N PHE A 21 -31.82 12.35 -3.94
CA PHE A 21 -31.14 11.67 -2.84
C PHE A 21 -31.82 11.95 -1.48
N ARG A 22 -31.45 11.17 -0.45
CA ARG A 22 -31.97 11.36 0.93
C ARG A 22 -31.29 12.52 1.65
N LEU A 23 -31.20 13.67 1.00
CA LEU A 23 -30.67 14.87 1.62
C LEU A 23 -31.76 15.59 2.45
N PRO A 24 -31.40 16.23 3.58
CA PRO A 24 -32.39 16.88 4.45
C PRO A 24 -33.00 18.13 3.79
N ALA A 25 -32.19 18.94 3.12
CA ALA A 25 -32.58 20.16 2.43
C ALA A 25 -31.50 20.62 1.44
N SER A 26 -31.75 21.66 0.64
CA SER A 26 -30.76 22.30 -0.20
C SER A 26 -29.67 23.06 0.59
N ARG A 27 -29.91 23.33 1.86
CA ARG A 27 -28.97 23.92 2.81
C ARG A 27 -29.16 23.26 4.18
N PHE A 28 -28.07 22.71 4.74
CA PHE A 28 -28.10 22.01 6.03
C PHE A 28 -26.76 22.16 6.75
N THR A 29 -26.79 21.89 8.06
CA THR A 29 -25.64 21.82 8.98
C THR A 29 -25.43 20.38 9.45
N ASN A 30 -24.48 20.11 10.32
CA ASN A 30 -24.09 18.76 10.77
C ASN A 30 -23.75 17.88 9.58
N VAL A 31 -22.93 18.44 8.69
CA VAL A 31 -22.66 17.90 7.35
C VAL A 31 -22.12 16.48 7.41
N ASN A 32 -21.19 16.23 8.34
CA ASN A 32 -20.53 14.91 8.46
C ASN A 32 -21.54 13.80 8.83
N GLU A 33 -22.51 14.09 9.70
CA GLU A 33 -23.55 13.12 10.09
C GLU A 33 -24.48 12.79 8.92
N HIS A 34 -24.94 13.81 8.20
CA HIS A 34 -25.82 13.63 7.06
C HIS A 34 -25.10 12.93 5.88
N LEU A 35 -23.83 13.26 5.64
CA LEU A 35 -23.06 12.56 4.61
C LEU A 35 -22.82 11.09 4.98
N LYS A 36 -22.64 10.79 6.27
CA LYS A 36 -22.51 9.41 6.74
C LYS A 36 -23.78 8.59 6.53
N GLU A 37 -24.95 9.16 6.82
CA GLU A 37 -26.24 8.49 6.60
C GLU A 37 -26.57 8.32 5.12
N LEU A 38 -26.16 9.28 4.30
CA LEU A 38 -26.39 9.29 2.86
C LEU A 38 -25.49 8.33 2.10
N THR A 39 -24.24 8.19 2.56
CA THR A 39 -23.20 7.39 1.89
C THR A 39 -23.37 5.90 2.22
N HIS A 40 -23.17 5.05 1.23
CA HIS A 40 -23.19 3.60 1.45
C HIS A 40 -22.15 3.20 2.53
N PRO A 41 -22.49 2.30 3.48
CA PRO A 41 -21.61 1.96 4.61
C PRO A 41 -20.18 1.56 4.20
N ASP A 42 -20.03 0.80 3.13
CA ASP A 42 -18.72 0.37 2.64
C ASP A 42 -17.84 1.52 2.13
N ASP A 43 -18.45 2.62 1.66
CA ASP A 43 -17.73 3.73 1.05
C ASP A 43 -17.46 4.86 2.05
N TRP A 44 -18.10 4.81 3.22
CA TRP A 44 -17.96 5.84 4.26
C TRP A 44 -16.53 6.03 4.74
N TYR A 45 -15.79 4.93 4.92
CA TYR A 45 -14.39 5.02 5.37
C TYR A 45 -13.54 5.84 4.40
N THR A 46 -13.67 5.56 3.10
CA THR A 46 -12.93 6.27 2.04
C THR A 46 -13.28 7.75 2.01
N LEU A 47 -14.57 8.08 2.03
CA LEU A 47 -15.05 9.47 2.04
C LEU A 47 -14.59 10.22 3.28
N SER A 48 -14.78 9.64 4.48
CA SER A 48 -14.39 10.28 5.75
C SER A 48 -12.88 10.51 5.85
N HIS A 49 -12.07 9.58 5.34
CA HIS A 49 -10.63 9.73 5.29
C HIS A 49 -10.21 10.86 4.34
N ASP A 50 -10.84 10.96 3.17
CA ASP A 50 -10.57 12.05 2.23
C ASP A 50 -10.97 13.42 2.79
N ILE A 51 -12.15 13.51 3.42
CA ILE A 51 -12.57 14.73 4.13
C ILE A 51 -11.58 15.12 5.23
N SER A 52 -11.00 14.15 5.94
CA SER A 52 -10.02 14.44 7.00
C SER A 52 -8.75 15.09 6.47
N LYS A 53 -8.34 14.79 5.22
CA LYS A 53 -7.18 15.40 4.55
C LYS A 53 -7.35 16.91 4.33
N ILE A 54 -8.59 17.41 4.22
CA ILE A 54 -8.87 18.84 4.08
C ILE A 54 -8.22 19.65 5.22
N PHE A 55 -8.18 19.07 6.42
CA PHE A 55 -7.69 19.73 7.63
C PHE A 55 -6.27 19.31 8.02
N SER A 56 -5.78 18.19 7.51
CA SER A 56 -4.49 17.59 7.92
C SER A 56 -3.38 17.72 6.88
N ASP A 57 -3.71 18.05 5.63
CA ASP A 57 -2.74 18.15 4.53
C ASP A 57 -2.82 19.54 3.87
N ASP A 58 -1.78 20.35 4.08
CA ASP A 58 -1.70 21.70 3.51
C ASP A 58 -1.63 21.71 1.97
N ASN A 59 -1.19 20.62 1.36
CA ASN A 59 -1.13 20.46 -0.09
C ASN A 59 -2.46 19.95 -0.68
N TYR A 60 -3.42 19.52 0.16
CA TYR A 60 -4.71 19.07 -0.33
C TYR A 60 -5.48 20.22 -0.97
N SER A 61 -5.79 20.08 -2.25
CA SER A 61 -6.45 21.12 -3.04
C SER A 61 -7.69 20.62 -3.80
N PHE A 62 -7.80 19.33 -4.01
CA PHE A 62 -8.88 18.72 -4.78
C PHE A 62 -9.51 17.53 -4.07
N HIS A 63 -10.83 17.51 -4.01
CA HIS A 63 -11.65 16.35 -3.72
C HIS A 63 -12.08 15.72 -5.06
N ASN A 64 -11.76 14.46 -5.27
CA ASN A 64 -12.14 13.74 -6.50
C ASN A 64 -12.34 12.26 -6.17
N LEU A 65 -13.59 11.91 -5.81
CA LEU A 65 -13.97 10.56 -5.42
C LEU A 65 -15.21 10.08 -6.16
N GLN A 66 -15.28 8.75 -6.32
CA GLN A 66 -16.49 8.05 -6.75
C GLN A 66 -16.95 7.15 -5.60
N TYR A 67 -18.20 7.31 -5.19
CA TYR A 67 -18.81 6.55 -4.09
C TYR A 67 -20.32 6.53 -4.23
N ARG A 68 -21.00 5.70 -3.44
CA ARG A 68 -22.43 5.50 -3.52
C ARG A 68 -23.19 6.37 -2.53
N TRP A 69 -24.18 7.08 -3.02
CA TRP A 69 -25.22 7.72 -2.21
C TRP A 69 -26.52 6.93 -2.27
N THR A 70 -27.29 6.98 -1.21
CA THR A 70 -28.60 6.36 -1.15
C THR A 70 -29.66 7.30 -1.73
N ASN A 71 -30.40 6.85 -2.75
CA ASN A 71 -31.51 7.61 -3.30
C ASN A 71 -32.75 7.55 -2.37
N ARG A 72 -33.82 8.26 -2.72
CA ARG A 72 -35.04 8.28 -1.91
C ARG A 72 -35.76 6.93 -1.83
N MET A 73 -35.54 6.03 -2.79
CA MET A 73 -36.10 4.67 -2.79
C MET A 73 -35.25 3.70 -1.93
N GLY A 74 -34.11 4.14 -1.42
CA GLY A 74 -33.21 3.29 -0.64
C GLY A 74 -32.18 2.54 -1.46
N GLU A 75 -32.07 2.84 -2.77
CA GLU A 75 -31.12 2.21 -3.67
C GLU A 75 -29.81 2.96 -3.67
N ALA A 76 -28.71 2.22 -3.77
CA ALA A 76 -27.37 2.78 -3.91
C ALA A 76 -27.14 3.30 -5.32
N VAL A 77 -26.81 4.57 -5.46
CA VAL A 77 -26.55 5.25 -6.72
C VAL A 77 -25.11 5.75 -6.72
N TRP A 78 -24.36 5.37 -7.74
CA TRP A 78 -22.99 5.84 -7.90
C TRP A 78 -22.95 7.31 -8.29
N ILE A 79 -22.10 8.06 -7.61
CA ILE A 79 -21.83 9.46 -7.89
C ILE A 79 -20.33 9.70 -8.07
N SER A 80 -20.00 10.68 -8.92
CA SER A 80 -18.68 11.30 -8.97
C SER A 80 -18.76 12.66 -8.32
N CYS A 81 -18.04 12.84 -7.22
CA CYS A 81 -17.93 14.09 -6.50
C CYS A 81 -16.57 14.71 -6.78
N ARG A 82 -16.55 15.89 -7.35
CA ARG A 82 -15.33 16.65 -7.63
C ARG A 82 -15.46 18.04 -7.04
N GLY A 83 -14.45 18.45 -6.27
CA GLY A 83 -14.45 19.74 -5.62
C GLY A 83 -13.06 20.33 -5.51
N ARG A 84 -13.00 21.65 -5.45
CA ARG A 84 -11.78 22.41 -5.18
C ARG A 84 -11.86 23.03 -3.81
N LEU A 85 -10.79 22.89 -3.04
CA LEU A 85 -10.66 23.51 -1.75
C LEU A 85 -10.28 24.98 -1.90
N VAL A 86 -10.98 25.86 -1.19
CA VAL A 86 -10.70 27.30 -1.09
C VAL A 86 -10.07 27.55 0.26
N ARG A 87 -8.96 28.29 0.29
CA ARG A 87 -8.25 28.68 1.51
C ARG A 87 -8.27 30.21 1.63
N ASN A 88 -8.21 30.71 2.85
CA ASN A 88 -8.05 32.14 3.13
C ASN A 88 -6.58 32.58 2.95
N GLU A 89 -6.30 33.86 3.20
CA GLU A 89 -4.96 34.44 3.10
C GLU A 89 -3.94 33.80 4.06
N ASP A 90 -4.40 33.22 5.17
CA ASP A 90 -3.58 32.51 6.14
C ASP A 90 -3.37 31.02 5.77
N GLY A 91 -3.85 30.56 4.61
CA GLY A 91 -3.77 29.18 4.17
C GLY A 91 -4.81 28.23 4.80
N LYS A 92 -5.72 28.72 5.67
CA LYS A 92 -6.73 27.85 6.29
C LYS A 92 -7.86 27.51 5.33
N PRO A 93 -8.34 26.26 5.33
CA PRO A 93 -9.47 25.83 4.49
C PRO A 93 -10.77 26.53 4.95
N ILE A 94 -11.46 27.19 4.02
CA ILE A 94 -12.70 27.91 4.29
C ILE A 94 -13.91 27.34 3.56
N ALA A 95 -13.74 26.78 2.37
CA ALA A 95 -14.84 26.18 1.64
C ALA A 95 -14.35 25.09 0.68
N LEU A 96 -15.23 24.11 0.42
CA LEU A 96 -15.07 23.14 -0.66
C LEU A 96 -16.20 23.39 -1.68
N VAL A 97 -15.83 23.67 -2.93
CA VAL A 97 -16.78 24.01 -4.00
C VAL A 97 -16.64 23.01 -5.13
N GLY A 98 -17.76 22.44 -5.57
CA GLY A 98 -17.67 21.41 -6.60
C GLY A 98 -18.98 21.00 -7.24
N CYS A 99 -18.90 19.87 -7.93
CA CYS A 99 -20.05 19.24 -8.57
C CYS A 99 -20.16 17.76 -8.17
N ILE A 100 -21.40 17.30 -8.14
CA ILE A 100 -21.75 15.90 -7.95
C ILE A 100 -22.55 15.51 -9.18
N ASN A 101 -22.12 14.46 -9.84
CA ASN A 101 -22.78 13.89 -10.99
C ASN A 101 -23.13 12.42 -10.70
N GLU A 102 -24.34 12.01 -11.04
CA GLU A 102 -24.69 10.61 -11.06
C GLU A 102 -23.93 9.91 -12.20
N ILE A 103 -23.35 8.76 -11.92
CA ILE A 103 -22.51 8.04 -12.86
C ILE A 103 -23.28 6.81 -13.36
N GLY A 104 -23.56 6.77 -14.66
CA GLY A 104 -24.04 5.55 -15.33
C GLY A 104 -22.89 4.53 -15.47
N GLU A 105 -23.25 3.27 -15.80
CA GLU A 105 -22.25 2.21 -15.95
C GLU A 105 -21.11 2.56 -16.90
N LYS A 106 -21.39 3.25 -18.01
CA LYS A 106 -20.37 3.69 -18.98
C LYS A 106 -19.44 4.81 -18.46
N GLN A 107 -19.85 5.55 -17.42
CA GLN A 107 -19.08 6.66 -16.87
C GLN A 107 -18.22 6.25 -15.67
N ARG A 108 -18.31 4.99 -15.23
CA ARG A 108 -17.46 4.40 -14.18
C ARG A 108 -16.13 3.87 -14.73
N ALA A 109 -15.87 4.08 -16.01
CA ALA A 109 -14.61 3.73 -16.63
C ALA A 109 -13.56 4.80 -16.34
N ASP A 110 -12.31 4.37 -16.15
CA ASP A 110 -11.16 5.25 -16.04
C ASP A 110 -10.99 6.07 -17.33
N ASN A 111 -10.81 7.38 -17.18
CA ASN A 111 -10.80 8.30 -18.33
C ASN A 111 -9.60 8.09 -19.26
N ILE A 112 -8.50 7.52 -18.78
CA ILE A 112 -7.27 7.28 -19.54
C ILE A 112 -7.32 5.91 -20.20
N SER A 113 -7.50 4.87 -19.42
CA SER A 113 -7.50 3.48 -19.91
C SER A 113 -8.80 3.06 -20.56
N GLY A 114 -9.93 3.66 -20.16
CA GLY A 114 -11.28 3.22 -20.54
C GLY A 114 -11.75 1.96 -19.79
N LEU A 115 -10.96 1.46 -18.86
CA LEU A 115 -11.27 0.26 -18.08
C LEU A 115 -12.25 0.56 -16.94
N ARG A 116 -12.96 -0.46 -16.49
CA ARG A 116 -13.79 -0.39 -15.29
C ARG A 116 -12.90 -0.16 -14.06
N GLY A 117 -13.37 0.67 -13.13
CA GLY A 117 -12.66 0.97 -11.88
C GLY A 117 -12.87 -0.07 -10.79
N GLU A 118 -12.27 0.20 -9.65
CA GLU A 118 -12.23 -0.65 -8.45
C GLU A 118 -13.61 -1.03 -7.91
N ALA A 119 -14.60 -0.16 -8.08
CA ALA A 119 -15.97 -0.42 -7.67
C ALA A 119 -16.57 -1.65 -8.37
N PHE A 120 -16.28 -1.82 -9.66
CA PHE A 120 -16.71 -3.00 -10.40
C PHE A 120 -15.96 -4.28 -10.02
N LEU A 121 -14.68 -4.15 -9.70
CA LEU A 121 -13.90 -5.27 -9.17
C LEU A 121 -14.55 -5.81 -7.89
N LYS A 122 -14.98 -4.94 -6.99
CA LYS A 122 -15.66 -5.32 -5.74
C LYS A 122 -16.99 -6.02 -5.99
N GLU A 123 -17.81 -5.49 -6.89
CA GLU A 123 -19.08 -6.11 -7.29
C GLU A 123 -18.85 -7.49 -7.94
N ASP A 124 -17.90 -7.59 -8.84
CA ASP A 124 -17.59 -8.81 -9.57
C ASP A 124 -16.93 -9.87 -8.67
N LEU A 125 -16.11 -9.50 -7.69
CA LEU A 125 -15.60 -10.43 -6.68
C LEU A 125 -16.73 -11.12 -5.93
N VAL A 126 -17.71 -10.38 -5.45
CA VAL A 126 -18.88 -10.94 -4.76
C VAL A 126 -19.71 -11.85 -5.69
N LYS A 127 -19.78 -11.50 -6.97
CA LYS A 127 -20.59 -12.22 -7.96
C LYS A 127 -19.97 -13.52 -8.45
N TYR A 128 -18.66 -13.52 -8.70
CA TYR A 128 -17.97 -14.62 -9.38
C TYR A 128 -17.15 -15.51 -8.43
N VAL A 129 -16.75 -15.00 -7.28
CA VAL A 129 -15.98 -15.76 -6.30
C VAL A 129 -16.93 -16.30 -5.24
N ASN A 130 -17.16 -17.60 -5.26
CA ASN A 130 -17.95 -18.30 -4.26
C ASN A 130 -17.15 -19.50 -3.72
N LYS A 131 -17.68 -20.17 -2.69
CA LYS A 131 -17.00 -21.30 -2.02
C LYS A 131 -16.61 -22.46 -2.94
N ASP A 132 -17.24 -22.58 -4.09
CA ASP A 132 -17.02 -23.71 -5.01
C ASP A 132 -16.08 -23.36 -6.18
N ASN A 133 -15.87 -22.06 -6.43
CA ASN A 133 -15.04 -21.56 -7.51
C ASN A 133 -13.97 -20.63 -6.95
N GLY A 134 -12.73 -21.11 -6.90
CA GLY A 134 -11.56 -20.27 -6.63
C GLY A 134 -11.35 -19.23 -7.74
N ALA A 135 -10.59 -18.20 -7.43
CA ALA A 135 -10.21 -17.17 -8.39
C ALA A 135 -8.78 -16.70 -8.09
N PHE A 136 -8.10 -16.19 -9.13
CA PHE A 136 -6.86 -15.43 -8.94
C PHE A 136 -7.13 -13.93 -9.07
N LEU A 137 -6.55 -13.16 -8.17
CA LEU A 137 -6.36 -11.73 -8.31
C LEU A 137 -4.91 -11.47 -8.71
N ILE A 138 -4.70 -10.87 -9.87
CA ILE A 138 -3.37 -10.57 -10.39
C ILE A 138 -3.25 -9.07 -10.53
N ARG A 139 -2.43 -8.45 -9.68
CA ARG A 139 -2.17 -7.01 -9.68
C ARG A 139 -0.92 -6.71 -10.48
N PHE A 140 -1.07 -5.95 -11.55
CA PHE A 140 0.01 -5.46 -12.40
C PHE A 140 0.37 -4.03 -12.00
N GLY A 141 1.66 -3.72 -11.96
CA GLY A 141 2.18 -2.37 -11.78
C GLY A 141 3.20 -2.04 -12.86
N ILE A 142 3.26 -0.78 -13.26
CA ILE A 142 4.30 -0.27 -14.15
C ILE A 142 5.52 0.05 -13.29
N ASP A 143 6.67 -0.52 -13.65
CA ASP A 143 7.90 -0.29 -12.90
C ASP A 143 8.41 1.12 -13.16
N GLU A 144 8.90 1.77 -12.11
CA GLU A 144 9.48 3.12 -12.17
C GLU A 144 8.55 4.19 -12.77
N PHE A 145 7.22 3.97 -12.74
CA PHE A 145 6.23 4.88 -13.33
C PHE A 145 6.37 6.33 -12.84
N ARG A 146 6.70 6.51 -11.58
CA ARG A 146 6.91 7.84 -11.00
C ARG A 146 8.06 8.57 -11.68
N GLU A 147 9.17 7.90 -11.94
CA GLU A 147 10.34 8.46 -12.63
C GLU A 147 10.00 8.84 -14.09
N ILE A 148 9.16 8.01 -14.74
CA ILE A 148 8.66 8.33 -16.08
C ILE A 148 7.89 9.65 -16.06
N VAL A 149 6.97 9.85 -15.10
CA VAL A 149 6.19 11.08 -14.99
C VAL A 149 7.06 12.27 -14.60
N GLU A 150 8.03 12.10 -13.70
CA GLU A 150 8.96 13.17 -13.29
C GLU A 150 9.86 13.63 -14.44
N ASN A 151 10.33 12.71 -15.28
CA ASN A 151 11.26 13.02 -16.37
C ASN A 151 10.57 13.48 -17.67
N PHE A 152 9.39 12.93 -18.01
CA PHE A 152 8.72 13.14 -19.31
C PHE A 152 7.37 13.86 -19.20
N GLY A 153 6.93 14.13 -17.99
CA GLY A 153 5.68 14.83 -17.69
C GLY A 153 4.44 13.95 -17.64
N PRO A 154 3.33 14.50 -17.09
CA PRO A 154 2.11 13.74 -16.83
C PRO A 154 1.42 13.22 -18.11
N GLU A 155 1.43 13.98 -19.20
CA GLU A 155 0.84 13.55 -20.47
C GLU A 155 1.52 12.31 -21.06
N TYR A 156 2.84 12.18 -20.84
CA TYR A 156 3.58 11.00 -21.24
C TYR A 156 3.22 9.80 -20.34
N GLY A 157 3.11 10.01 -19.04
CA GLY A 157 2.61 9.00 -18.11
C GLY A 157 1.22 8.46 -18.48
N GLU A 158 0.30 9.34 -18.88
CA GLU A 158 -1.03 8.93 -19.38
C GLU A 158 -0.95 8.05 -20.63
N LYS A 159 -0.04 8.35 -21.55
CA LYS A 159 0.19 7.49 -22.73
C LYS A 159 0.73 6.12 -22.36
N VAL A 160 1.67 6.06 -21.40
CA VAL A 160 2.22 4.80 -20.89
C VAL A 160 1.11 3.98 -20.22
N LEU A 161 0.29 4.59 -19.34
CA LEU A 161 -0.85 3.95 -18.70
C LEU A 161 -1.83 3.38 -19.73
N LYS A 162 -2.21 4.18 -20.74
CA LYS A 162 -3.14 3.74 -21.78
C LYS A 162 -2.59 2.55 -22.54
N LYS A 163 -1.34 2.60 -22.96
CA LYS A 163 -0.71 1.53 -23.72
C LYS A 163 -0.52 0.24 -22.91
N THR A 164 -0.13 0.37 -21.65
CA THR A 164 -0.06 -0.79 -20.74
C THR A 164 -1.43 -1.43 -20.58
N SER A 165 -2.50 -0.62 -20.41
CA SER A 165 -3.87 -1.13 -20.32
C SER A 165 -4.30 -1.86 -21.59
N ASP A 166 -3.93 -1.36 -22.76
CA ASP A 166 -4.23 -2.00 -24.05
C ASP A 166 -3.48 -3.36 -24.17
N CYS A 167 -2.19 -3.41 -23.82
CA CYS A 167 -1.41 -4.63 -23.81
C CYS A 167 -2.02 -5.69 -22.88
N ILE A 168 -2.42 -5.33 -21.66
CA ILE A 168 -3.07 -6.26 -20.74
C ILE A 168 -4.42 -6.71 -21.30
N SER A 169 -5.23 -5.78 -21.82
CA SER A 169 -6.56 -6.10 -22.38
C SER A 169 -6.51 -7.11 -23.53
N GLU A 170 -5.46 -7.07 -24.35
CA GLU A 170 -5.26 -8.00 -25.44
C GLU A 170 -4.82 -9.40 -24.98
N CYS A 171 -4.25 -9.50 -23.75
CA CYS A 171 -3.85 -10.78 -23.15
C CYS A 171 -4.95 -11.43 -22.31
N VAL A 172 -5.95 -10.66 -21.86
CA VAL A 172 -7.02 -11.12 -20.97
C VAL A 172 -8.05 -11.95 -21.74
N GLY A 173 -8.33 -13.16 -21.27
CA GLY A 173 -9.26 -14.11 -21.86
C GLY A 173 -10.72 -13.90 -21.43
N LYS A 174 -11.63 -14.74 -21.97
CA LYS A 174 -13.10 -14.62 -21.74
C LYS A 174 -13.53 -14.76 -20.28
N ASN A 175 -12.76 -15.50 -19.47
CA ASN A 175 -13.06 -15.76 -18.07
C ASN A 175 -12.22 -14.89 -17.11
N GLN A 176 -11.64 -13.84 -17.66
CA GLN A 176 -10.84 -12.87 -16.94
C GLN A 176 -11.43 -11.48 -17.15
N LYS A 177 -11.32 -10.64 -16.16
CA LYS A 177 -11.76 -9.26 -16.21
C LYS A 177 -10.64 -8.33 -15.75
N LEU A 178 -10.46 -7.26 -16.49
CA LEU A 178 -9.44 -6.25 -16.23
C LEU A 178 -10.07 -4.99 -15.64
N TYR A 179 -9.44 -4.45 -14.61
CA TYR A 179 -9.83 -3.23 -13.92
C TYR A 179 -8.65 -2.29 -13.75
N LYS A 180 -8.93 -0.99 -13.71
CA LYS A 180 -7.98 0.04 -13.29
C LYS A 180 -8.17 0.30 -11.80
N LEU A 181 -7.09 0.28 -11.02
CA LEU A 181 -7.15 0.67 -9.62
C LEU A 181 -7.10 2.19 -9.49
N ASP A 182 -7.98 2.73 -8.63
CA ASP A 182 -8.19 4.17 -8.52
C ASP A 182 -6.96 4.90 -7.94
N GLY A 183 -6.55 5.98 -8.61
CA GLY A 183 -5.46 6.84 -8.13
C GLY A 183 -4.04 6.25 -8.20
N THR A 184 -3.86 5.11 -8.86
CA THR A 184 -2.57 4.42 -9.00
C THR A 184 -2.17 4.21 -10.46
N ASP A 185 -0.96 3.70 -10.69
CA ASP A 185 -0.47 3.20 -11.99
C ASP A 185 -0.69 1.70 -12.16
N GLU A 186 -1.63 1.12 -11.40
CA GLU A 186 -1.81 -0.31 -11.28
C GLU A 186 -3.13 -0.79 -11.87
N PHE A 187 -3.11 -2.05 -12.29
CA PHE A 187 -4.24 -2.74 -12.89
C PHE A 187 -4.52 -4.04 -12.14
N MET A 188 -5.78 -4.49 -12.13
CA MET A 188 -6.16 -5.74 -11.52
C MET A 188 -6.84 -6.64 -12.54
N VAL A 189 -6.36 -7.87 -12.66
CA VAL A 189 -7.07 -8.94 -13.38
C VAL A 189 -7.72 -9.87 -12.36
N LEU A 190 -9.02 -10.04 -12.47
CA LEU A 190 -9.80 -11.07 -11.80
C LEU A 190 -9.94 -12.25 -12.75
N ASP A 191 -9.28 -13.36 -12.46
CA ASP A 191 -9.43 -14.63 -13.17
C ASP A 191 -10.32 -15.56 -12.35
N TYR A 192 -11.56 -15.77 -12.81
CA TYR A 192 -12.57 -16.58 -12.15
C TYR A 192 -12.70 -18.00 -12.72
N ASN A 193 -11.78 -18.41 -13.58
CA ASN A 193 -11.57 -19.81 -13.89
C ASN A 193 -10.54 -20.39 -12.94
N ARG A 194 -10.84 -21.56 -12.42
CA ARG A 194 -9.95 -22.27 -11.51
C ARG A 194 -8.73 -22.82 -12.25
N TYR A 195 -7.76 -21.94 -12.52
CA TYR A 195 -6.45 -22.33 -13.04
C TYR A 195 -5.43 -22.43 -11.91
N ASN A 196 -4.36 -23.17 -12.14
CA ASN A 196 -3.23 -23.26 -11.24
C ASN A 196 -2.34 -22.01 -11.32
N VAL A 197 -1.37 -21.91 -10.44
CA VAL A 197 -0.37 -20.83 -10.38
C VAL A 197 0.33 -20.63 -11.72
N ASP A 198 0.54 -21.70 -12.51
CA ASP A 198 1.19 -21.63 -13.80
C ASP A 198 0.41 -20.79 -14.82
N SER A 199 -0.93 -20.77 -14.72
CA SER A 199 -1.76 -19.94 -15.61
C SER A 199 -1.67 -18.45 -15.28
N ALA A 200 -1.55 -18.09 -14.00
CA ALA A 200 -1.32 -16.71 -13.58
C ALA A 200 0.06 -16.21 -14.03
N HIS A 201 1.08 -17.06 -13.91
CA HIS A 201 2.42 -16.77 -14.41
C HIS A 201 2.45 -16.64 -15.94
N ALA A 202 1.78 -17.54 -16.67
CA ALA A 202 1.67 -17.47 -18.12
C ALA A 202 1.00 -16.16 -18.60
N LEU A 203 -0.06 -15.70 -17.91
CA LEU A 203 -0.68 -14.41 -18.22
C LEU A 203 0.31 -13.26 -17.99
N TYR A 204 1.06 -13.28 -16.88
CA TYR A 204 2.10 -12.29 -16.64
C TYR A 204 3.13 -12.25 -17.76
N GLU A 205 3.68 -13.42 -18.18
CA GLU A 205 4.66 -13.50 -19.26
C GLU A 205 4.10 -12.97 -20.59
N MET A 206 2.86 -13.30 -20.92
CA MET A 206 2.19 -12.76 -22.12
C MET A 206 2.13 -11.23 -22.09
N VAL A 207 1.74 -10.64 -20.96
CA VAL A 207 1.65 -9.18 -20.79
C VAL A 207 3.05 -8.55 -20.87
N ALA A 208 4.03 -9.08 -20.14
CA ALA A 208 5.41 -8.57 -20.12
C ALA A 208 6.05 -8.58 -21.52
N ASN A 209 5.91 -9.70 -22.24
CA ASN A 209 6.39 -9.83 -23.61
C ASN A 209 5.69 -8.84 -24.56
N LYS A 210 4.39 -8.63 -24.38
CA LYS A 210 3.64 -7.70 -25.23
C LYS A 210 4.03 -6.25 -24.97
N VAL A 211 4.26 -5.86 -23.72
CA VAL A 211 4.77 -4.53 -23.36
C VAL A 211 6.16 -4.31 -23.96
N THR A 212 7.06 -5.29 -23.84
CA THR A 212 8.40 -5.22 -24.43
C THR A 212 8.34 -5.07 -25.94
N ALA A 213 7.57 -5.92 -26.63
CA ALA A 213 7.39 -5.85 -28.09
C ALA A 213 6.83 -4.49 -28.54
N PHE A 214 5.84 -3.96 -27.79
CA PHE A 214 5.29 -2.64 -28.07
C PHE A 214 6.36 -1.54 -27.98
N ILE A 215 7.19 -1.55 -26.94
CA ILE A 215 8.26 -0.54 -26.76
C ILE A 215 9.26 -0.61 -27.92
N GLU A 216 9.70 -1.79 -28.30
CA GLU A 216 10.64 -2.03 -29.41
C GLU A 216 10.07 -1.58 -30.76
N GLU A 217 8.83 -1.94 -31.09
CA GLU A 217 8.18 -1.63 -32.35
C GLU A 217 7.83 -0.15 -32.49
N SER A 218 7.48 0.51 -31.38
CA SER A 218 7.02 1.90 -31.37
C SER A 218 8.13 2.92 -31.24
N HIS A 219 9.38 2.48 -31.09
CA HIS A 219 10.54 3.35 -30.80
C HIS A 219 10.25 4.34 -29.65
N TYR A 220 9.62 3.82 -28.59
CA TYR A 220 9.29 4.59 -27.40
C TYR A 220 10.57 5.14 -26.77
N GLU A 221 10.58 6.41 -26.38
CA GLU A 221 11.78 7.07 -25.82
C GLU A 221 12.17 6.49 -24.45
N VAL A 222 11.21 5.84 -23.77
CA VAL A 222 11.40 5.25 -22.43
C VAL A 222 11.20 3.76 -22.50
N PHE A 223 12.20 3.03 -22.00
CA PHE A 223 12.06 1.63 -21.69
C PHE A 223 11.42 1.47 -20.29
N PHE A 224 10.35 0.71 -20.19
CA PHE A 224 9.70 0.37 -18.92
C PHE A 224 9.29 -1.10 -18.90
N THR A 225 9.13 -1.66 -17.73
CA THR A 225 8.67 -3.02 -17.52
C THR A 225 7.40 -3.04 -16.69
N VAL A 226 6.78 -4.19 -16.59
CA VAL A 226 5.64 -4.44 -15.71
C VAL A 226 5.98 -5.58 -14.77
N SER A 227 5.61 -5.41 -13.51
CA SER A 227 5.67 -6.46 -12.50
C SER A 227 4.27 -6.89 -12.11
N ALA A 228 4.11 -8.11 -11.60
CA ALA A 228 2.81 -8.55 -11.12
C ALA A 228 2.87 -9.38 -9.84
N GLY A 229 1.89 -9.16 -8.97
CA GLY A 229 1.64 -9.95 -7.78
C GLY A 229 0.30 -10.68 -7.87
N ALA A 230 0.28 -11.98 -7.61
CA ALA A 230 -0.90 -12.82 -7.68
C ALA A 230 -1.32 -13.35 -6.30
N VAL A 231 -2.63 -13.40 -6.05
CA VAL A 231 -3.26 -13.96 -4.85
C VAL A 231 -4.30 -14.98 -5.26
N ASP A 232 -4.19 -16.20 -4.72
CA ASP A 232 -5.24 -17.21 -4.79
C ASP A 232 -6.31 -16.90 -3.75
N VAL A 233 -7.53 -16.63 -4.21
CA VAL A 233 -8.63 -16.25 -3.32
C VAL A 233 -9.16 -17.45 -2.54
N GLU A 234 -8.99 -18.68 -3.02
CA GLU A 234 -9.36 -19.90 -2.28
C GLU A 234 -8.49 -20.08 -1.03
N GLU A 235 -7.19 -19.83 -1.12
CA GLU A 235 -6.27 -19.85 0.03
C GLU A 235 -6.54 -18.72 1.03
N SER A 236 -7.28 -17.71 0.60
CA SER A 236 -7.62 -16.50 1.36
C SER A 236 -9.07 -16.52 1.86
N GLU A 237 -9.66 -17.71 2.06
CA GLU A 237 -11.07 -17.89 2.45
C GLU A 237 -11.42 -17.10 3.71
N GLY A 238 -12.52 -16.35 3.64
CA GLY A 238 -13.01 -15.51 4.74
C GLY A 238 -12.43 -14.11 4.80
N MET A 239 -11.50 -13.74 3.92
CA MET A 239 -10.98 -12.38 3.84
C MET A 239 -11.96 -11.44 3.17
N ASN A 240 -12.05 -10.22 3.70
CA ASN A 240 -12.85 -9.17 3.06
C ASN A 240 -12.06 -8.51 1.91
N TYR A 241 -12.78 -7.70 1.11
CA TYR A 241 -12.19 -6.98 -0.02
C TYR A 241 -10.90 -6.22 0.32
N ASN A 242 -10.88 -5.48 1.43
CA ASN A 242 -9.74 -4.66 1.82
C ASN A 242 -8.52 -5.52 2.21
N GLU A 243 -8.76 -6.68 2.78
CA GLU A 243 -7.70 -7.65 3.08
C GLU A 243 -7.11 -8.23 1.80
N LEU A 244 -7.93 -8.65 0.84
CA LEU A 244 -7.48 -9.11 -0.47
C LEU A 244 -6.66 -8.05 -1.21
N MET A 245 -7.09 -6.79 -1.17
CA MET A 245 -6.33 -5.69 -1.78
C MET A 245 -4.95 -5.50 -1.14
N LYS A 246 -4.84 -5.61 0.19
CA LYS A 246 -3.55 -5.58 0.90
C LYS A 246 -2.64 -6.74 0.51
N LEU A 247 -3.19 -7.94 0.32
CA LEU A 247 -2.40 -9.10 -0.10
C LEU A 247 -1.89 -8.95 -1.53
N THR A 248 -2.70 -8.43 -2.45
CA THR A 248 -2.25 -8.16 -3.83
C THR A 248 -1.19 -7.07 -3.88
N GLU A 249 -1.33 -6.03 -3.04
CA GLU A 249 -0.32 -4.97 -2.89
C GLU A 249 0.99 -5.52 -2.32
N PHE A 250 0.91 -6.36 -1.29
CA PHE A 250 2.07 -7.06 -0.74
C PHE A 250 2.75 -7.92 -1.81
N ALA A 251 1.97 -8.73 -2.56
CA ALA A 251 2.53 -9.60 -3.59
C ALA A 251 3.25 -8.80 -4.69
N LEU A 252 2.68 -7.70 -5.16
CA LEU A 252 3.33 -6.80 -6.11
C LEU A 252 4.56 -6.12 -5.49
N GLY A 253 4.49 -5.67 -4.23
CA GLY A 253 5.62 -5.05 -3.53
C GLY A 253 6.83 -5.98 -3.42
N ARG A 254 6.62 -7.30 -3.26
CA ARG A 254 7.70 -8.31 -3.21
C ARG A 254 8.50 -8.40 -4.50
N THR A 255 7.91 -8.13 -5.66
CA THR A 255 8.63 -8.12 -6.93
C THR A 255 9.68 -7.01 -7.00
N ARG A 256 9.44 -5.90 -6.31
CA ARG A 256 10.35 -4.74 -6.25
C ARG A 256 11.49 -4.93 -5.22
N GLU A 257 11.27 -5.76 -4.19
CA GLU A 257 12.27 -6.01 -3.13
C GLU A 257 13.28 -7.10 -3.52
N VAL A 258 12.88 -8.06 -4.36
CA VAL A 258 13.73 -9.19 -4.76
C VAL A 258 14.22 -8.95 -6.18
N SER A 259 15.48 -8.56 -6.33
CA SER A 259 16.10 -8.32 -7.62
C SER A 259 15.93 -9.52 -8.58
N GLY A 260 15.42 -9.25 -9.77
CA GLY A 260 15.19 -10.26 -10.81
C GLY A 260 13.85 -11.02 -10.71
N THR A 261 12.98 -10.66 -9.76
CA THR A 261 11.65 -11.28 -9.63
C THR A 261 10.61 -10.29 -10.07
N ALA A 262 10.05 -10.47 -11.25
CA ALA A 262 8.99 -9.59 -11.78
C ALA A 262 7.57 -10.16 -11.62
N PHE A 263 7.44 -11.38 -11.09
CA PHE A 263 6.17 -12.03 -10.75
C PHE A 263 6.27 -12.75 -9.40
N PHE A 264 5.31 -12.51 -8.51
CA PHE A 264 5.27 -13.14 -7.19
C PHE A 264 3.86 -13.62 -6.86
N VAL A 265 3.77 -14.85 -6.36
CA VAL A 265 2.50 -15.42 -5.85
C VAL A 265 2.49 -15.35 -4.35
N TYR A 266 1.46 -14.75 -3.79
CA TYR A 266 1.23 -14.66 -2.35
C TYR A 266 1.25 -16.04 -1.70
N LYS A 267 1.94 -16.12 -0.58
CA LYS A 267 1.86 -17.24 0.37
C LYS A 267 1.72 -16.66 1.78
N ASP A 268 0.84 -17.23 2.56
CA ASP A 268 0.54 -16.79 3.93
C ASP A 268 1.79 -16.74 4.83
N LYS A 269 2.73 -17.67 4.62
CA LYS A 269 4.01 -17.66 5.32
C LYS A 269 4.80 -16.38 5.04
N ASP A 270 4.93 -15.99 3.77
CA ASP A 270 5.75 -14.84 3.37
C ASP A 270 5.16 -13.54 3.92
N TYR A 271 3.82 -13.45 3.97
CA TYR A 271 3.13 -12.30 4.56
C TYR A 271 3.31 -12.23 6.08
N ARG A 272 3.20 -13.36 6.78
CA ARG A 272 3.47 -13.42 8.22
C ARG A 272 4.90 -13.02 8.55
N ASP A 273 5.87 -13.51 7.79
CA ASP A 273 7.28 -13.16 7.95
C ASP A 273 7.51 -11.65 7.70
N PHE A 274 6.85 -11.08 6.68
CA PHE A 274 6.90 -9.64 6.40
C PHE A 274 6.29 -8.81 7.55
N VAL A 275 5.11 -9.17 8.04
CA VAL A 275 4.46 -8.46 9.16
C VAL A 275 5.32 -8.56 10.43
N ARG A 276 5.86 -9.75 10.73
CA ARG A 276 6.78 -9.97 11.85
C ARG A 276 8.01 -9.08 11.73
N ARG A 277 8.64 -9.06 10.55
CA ARG A 277 9.83 -8.24 10.29
C ARG A 277 9.56 -6.74 10.48
N ARG A 278 8.44 -6.22 9.98
CA ARG A 278 8.02 -4.83 10.20
C ARG A 278 7.81 -4.51 11.69
N LYS A 279 7.18 -5.42 12.43
CA LYS A 279 7.00 -5.27 13.86
C LYS A 279 8.35 -5.21 14.59
N ILE A 280 9.27 -6.11 14.27
CA ILE A 280 10.63 -6.10 14.84
C ILE A 280 11.34 -4.77 14.54
N LEU A 281 11.31 -4.30 13.29
CA LEU A 281 11.91 -3.01 12.93
C LEU A 281 11.35 -1.84 13.75
N GLN A 282 10.04 -1.79 13.97
CA GLN A 282 9.41 -0.75 14.79
C GLN A 282 9.92 -0.80 16.24
N VAL A 283 10.03 -2.00 16.82
CA VAL A 283 10.51 -2.19 18.19
C VAL A 283 12.00 -1.83 18.28
N LEU A 284 12.83 -2.22 17.30
CA LEU A 284 14.26 -1.87 17.26
C LEU A 284 14.47 -0.35 17.19
N ARG A 285 13.71 0.36 16.33
CA ARG A 285 13.78 1.83 16.26
C ARG A 285 13.43 2.47 17.59
N LYS A 286 12.30 2.09 18.18
CA LYS A 286 11.90 2.57 19.50
C LYS A 286 12.98 2.30 20.56
N SER A 287 13.58 1.12 20.56
CA SER A 287 14.64 0.74 21.51
C SER A 287 15.91 1.59 21.35
N VAL A 288 16.30 1.91 20.11
CA VAL A 288 17.43 2.82 19.84
C VAL A 288 17.14 4.24 20.36
N ASP A 289 15.93 4.75 20.08
CA ASP A 289 15.49 6.08 20.53
C ASP A 289 15.35 6.17 22.06
N ASP A 290 15.01 5.06 22.72
CA ASP A 290 14.84 4.93 24.17
C ASP A 290 16.14 4.46 24.88
N GLY A 291 17.29 4.89 24.38
CA GLY A 291 18.58 4.64 25.01
C GLY A 291 19.03 3.19 24.97
N PHE A 292 18.72 2.48 23.89
CA PHE A 292 19.07 1.08 23.65
C PHE A 292 18.38 0.10 24.60
N ASN A 293 17.21 0.45 25.10
CA ASN A 293 16.42 -0.42 25.97
C ASN A 293 16.08 -1.74 25.23
N GLY A 294 16.30 -2.87 25.90
CA GLY A 294 16.14 -4.22 25.32
C GLY A 294 17.41 -4.80 24.70
N PHE A 295 18.40 -3.97 24.35
CA PHE A 295 19.71 -4.46 23.94
C PHE A 295 20.57 -4.82 25.16
N THR A 296 21.28 -5.95 25.07
CA THR A 296 22.25 -6.41 26.06
C THR A 296 23.48 -7.01 25.37
N THR A 297 24.63 -6.89 26.00
CA THR A 297 25.89 -7.50 25.52
C THR A 297 26.23 -8.68 26.39
N PHE A 298 26.50 -9.83 25.79
CA PHE A 298 27.07 -11.00 26.45
C PHE A 298 28.52 -11.12 26.05
N PHE A 299 29.34 -11.67 26.91
CA PHE A 299 30.76 -11.85 26.68
C PHE A 299 31.07 -13.34 26.72
N GLN A 300 31.48 -13.88 25.60
CA GLN A 300 31.87 -15.29 25.50
C GLN A 300 33.37 -15.40 25.72
N PRO A 301 33.82 -16.11 26.78
CA PRO A 301 35.22 -16.20 27.11
C PRO A 301 35.99 -17.03 26.09
N ILE A 302 37.20 -16.56 25.74
CA ILE A 302 38.19 -17.25 24.91
C ILE A 302 39.39 -17.58 25.75
N ILE A 303 39.72 -18.88 25.88
CA ILE A 303 40.79 -19.41 26.68
C ILE A 303 41.98 -19.77 25.81
N GLU A 304 43.15 -19.33 26.18
CA GLU A 304 44.39 -19.74 25.51
C GLU A 304 44.70 -21.20 25.86
N ILE A 305 44.87 -22.03 24.84
CA ILE A 305 44.98 -23.48 25.02
C ILE A 305 46.24 -23.88 25.77
N GLU A 306 47.35 -23.20 25.51
CA GLU A 306 48.65 -23.55 26.10
C GLU A 306 48.73 -23.23 27.58
N SER A 307 48.20 -22.09 27.99
CA SER A 307 48.28 -21.61 29.38
C SER A 307 47.04 -21.92 30.22
N GLY A 308 45.89 -22.26 29.57
CA GLY A 308 44.60 -22.41 30.22
C GLY A 308 44.00 -21.12 30.78
N ARG A 309 44.56 -19.96 30.37
CA ARG A 309 44.17 -18.64 30.92
C ARG A 309 43.12 -18.00 30.03
N LEU A 310 42.22 -17.25 30.68
CA LEU A 310 41.29 -16.36 29.99
C LEU A 310 42.09 -15.17 29.40
N SER A 311 42.09 -15.06 28.08
CA SER A 311 42.84 -14.02 27.36
C SER A 311 41.95 -12.99 26.70
N HIS A 312 40.82 -13.43 26.18
CA HIS A 312 39.92 -12.60 25.39
C HIS A 312 38.45 -12.93 25.68
N ALA A 313 37.54 -12.07 25.24
CA ALA A 313 36.13 -12.38 25.13
C ALA A 313 35.54 -11.82 23.85
N GLU A 314 34.64 -12.54 23.25
CA GLU A 314 33.81 -12.06 22.15
C GLU A 314 32.57 -11.35 22.69
N THR A 315 32.29 -10.14 22.19
CA THR A 315 31.05 -9.41 22.52
C THR A 315 29.93 -9.84 21.63
N LEU A 316 28.90 -10.41 22.21
CA LEU A 316 27.74 -10.94 21.50
C LEU A 316 26.48 -10.15 21.86
N LEU A 317 25.92 -9.46 20.85
CA LEU A 317 24.68 -8.69 21.01
C LEU A 317 23.47 -9.60 21.19
N ARG A 318 22.60 -9.22 22.13
CA ARG A 318 21.30 -9.86 22.37
C ARG A 318 20.22 -8.78 22.40
N PHE A 319 19.01 -9.18 22.04
CA PHE A 319 17.86 -8.30 22.08
C PHE A 319 16.64 -9.03 22.65
N ASN A 320 15.98 -8.38 23.61
CA ASN A 320 14.79 -8.91 24.26
C ASN A 320 13.91 -7.77 24.78
N THR A 321 12.64 -7.77 24.38
CA THR A 321 11.62 -6.84 24.87
C THR A 321 10.31 -7.58 25.16
N PRO A 322 9.39 -7.04 25.97
CA PRO A 322 8.09 -7.63 26.20
C PRO A 322 7.26 -7.81 24.92
N GLU A 323 7.45 -6.93 23.93
CA GLU A 323 6.68 -6.93 22.68
C GLU A 323 7.10 -8.04 21.70
N THR A 324 8.38 -8.44 21.73
CA THR A 324 8.93 -9.43 20.78
C THR A 324 9.39 -10.72 21.47
N GLY A 325 9.63 -10.66 22.77
CA GLY A 325 10.42 -11.69 23.46
C GLY A 325 11.89 -11.66 23.01
N PRO A 326 12.68 -12.69 23.39
CA PRO A 326 14.07 -12.80 22.96
C PRO A 326 14.14 -13.07 21.45
N LEU A 327 14.89 -12.25 20.73
CA LEU A 327 15.14 -12.41 19.28
C LEU A 327 16.52 -13.03 19.04
N SER A 328 16.59 -13.93 18.04
CA SER A 328 17.88 -14.45 17.57
C SER A 328 18.69 -13.34 16.85
N PRO A 329 20.02 -13.27 17.05
CA PRO A 329 20.87 -12.38 16.27
C PRO A 329 20.67 -12.52 14.75
N MET A 330 20.47 -13.72 14.26
CA MET A 330 20.20 -13.99 12.85
C MET A 330 18.87 -13.38 12.35
N GLU A 331 17.94 -13.07 13.25
CA GLU A 331 16.65 -12.46 12.89
C GLU A 331 16.74 -10.92 12.93
N PHE A 332 17.38 -10.32 13.92
CA PHE A 332 17.33 -8.86 14.08
C PHE A 332 18.54 -8.11 13.52
N ILE A 333 19.73 -8.73 13.42
CA ILE A 333 20.93 -8.07 12.86
C ILE A 333 20.71 -7.67 11.39
N PRO A 334 20.20 -8.53 10.49
CA PRO A 334 19.92 -8.12 9.12
C PRO A 334 18.94 -6.94 9.03
N ILE A 335 17.97 -6.86 9.96
CA ILE A 335 17.02 -5.74 10.02
C ILE A 335 17.71 -4.45 10.43
N LEU A 336 18.67 -4.52 11.39
CA LEU A 336 19.49 -3.38 11.78
C LEU A 336 20.38 -2.88 10.62
N GLU A 337 20.96 -3.80 9.85
CA GLU A 337 21.82 -3.50 8.70
C GLU A 337 21.03 -2.80 7.59
N GLU A 338 19.94 -3.37 7.14
CA GLU A 338 19.08 -2.81 6.08
C GLU A 338 18.46 -1.47 6.46
N SER A 339 18.13 -1.29 7.74
CA SER A 339 17.54 -0.04 8.23
C SER A 339 18.55 1.05 8.59
N GLY A 340 19.85 0.75 8.54
CA GLY A 340 20.91 1.65 8.99
C GLY A 340 21.04 1.78 10.51
N LEU A 341 20.18 1.12 11.30
CA LEU A 341 20.23 1.13 12.77
C LEU A 341 21.46 0.40 13.32
N ILE A 342 22.13 -0.42 12.50
CA ILE A 342 23.36 -1.11 12.88
C ILE A 342 24.47 -0.12 13.29
N ILE A 343 24.48 1.09 12.73
CA ILE A 343 25.52 2.10 13.04
C ILE A 343 25.40 2.59 14.50
N PRO A 344 24.26 3.18 14.95
CA PRO A 344 24.14 3.61 16.35
C PRO A 344 24.24 2.44 17.34
N VAL A 345 23.68 1.27 16.99
CA VAL A 345 23.79 0.07 17.83
C VAL A 345 25.23 -0.42 17.93
N GLY A 346 25.99 -0.43 16.83
CA GLY A 346 27.40 -0.81 16.82
C GLY A 346 28.28 0.11 17.69
N ILE A 347 28.04 1.42 17.65
CA ILE A 347 28.72 2.39 18.51
C ILE A 347 28.40 2.10 19.98
N TRP A 348 27.14 1.82 20.31
CA TRP A 348 26.74 1.44 21.65
C TRP A 348 27.40 0.14 22.10
N VAL A 349 27.43 -0.91 21.28
CA VAL A 349 28.09 -2.20 21.57
C VAL A 349 29.56 -2.00 21.80
N LEU A 350 30.25 -1.18 20.96
CA LEU A 350 31.67 -0.86 21.15
C LEU A 350 31.93 -0.18 22.50
N SER A 351 31.06 0.75 22.91
CA SER A 351 31.18 1.39 24.22
C SER A 351 31.06 0.42 25.41
N GLN A 352 30.12 -0.56 25.29
CA GLN A 352 29.94 -1.63 26.27
C GLN A 352 31.17 -2.56 26.31
N ALA A 353 31.73 -2.92 25.16
CA ALA A 353 32.92 -3.74 25.04
C ALA A 353 34.14 -3.06 25.68
N ILE A 354 34.32 -1.76 25.39
CA ILE A 354 35.44 -0.97 26.02
C ILE A 354 35.26 -0.92 27.54
N TYR A 355 34.04 -0.71 28.02
CA TYR A 355 33.78 -0.68 29.46
C TYR A 355 34.11 -2.02 30.12
N ALA A 356 33.63 -3.15 29.53
CA ALA A 356 33.91 -4.49 30.02
C ALA A 356 35.41 -4.83 29.98
N CYS A 357 36.09 -4.50 28.88
CA CYS A 357 37.53 -4.68 28.75
C CYS A 357 38.30 -3.96 29.87
N ARG A 358 38.03 -2.67 30.07
CA ARG A 358 38.68 -1.88 31.16
C ARG A 358 38.35 -2.42 32.54
N TYR A 359 37.16 -2.95 32.77
CA TYR A 359 36.81 -3.56 34.03
C TYR A 359 37.63 -4.83 34.28
N MET A 360 37.72 -5.71 33.28
CA MET A 360 38.47 -6.97 33.35
C MET A 360 39.99 -6.76 33.48
N GLN A 361 40.55 -5.74 32.83
CA GLN A 361 41.97 -5.40 32.90
C GLN A 361 42.43 -5.02 34.31
N LYS A 362 41.52 -4.70 35.23
CA LYS A 362 41.89 -4.53 36.68
C LYS A 362 42.35 -5.84 37.32
N PHE A 363 41.93 -6.99 36.77
CA PHE A 363 42.23 -8.33 37.29
C PHE A 363 43.16 -9.10 36.36
N LEU A 364 43.05 -8.84 35.07
CA LEU A 364 43.78 -9.49 33.97
C LEU A 364 44.32 -8.38 33.05
N PRO A 365 45.54 -7.84 33.29
CA PRO A 365 46.04 -6.66 32.55
C PRO A 365 46.09 -6.83 31.03
N ASP A 366 46.34 -8.04 30.54
CA ASP A 366 46.42 -8.36 29.10
C ASP A 366 45.11 -8.83 28.50
N PHE A 367 43.97 -8.62 29.16
CA PHE A 367 42.68 -9.02 28.69
C PHE A 367 42.15 -8.11 27.56
N HIS A 368 41.58 -8.71 26.55
CA HIS A 368 40.98 -8.02 25.38
C HIS A 368 39.52 -8.45 25.13
N VAL A 369 38.73 -7.58 24.50
CA VAL A 369 37.36 -7.83 24.06
C VAL A 369 37.25 -7.47 22.62
#